data_1ddadb286b36ece230c6f8331a92b37c
#
_entry.id   1ddadb286b36ece230c6f8331a92b37c
#
_cell.length_a   1.000
_cell.length_b   1.000
_cell.length_c   1.000
_cell.angle_alpha   90.00
_cell.angle_beta   90.00
_cell.angle_gamma   90.00
#
_symmetry.space_group_name_H-M   'P 1'
#
loop_
_entity.id
_entity.type
_entity.pdbx_description
1 polymer ?
#
loop_
_entity_poly.entity_id
_entity_poly.type
_entity_poly.pdbx_seq_one_letter_code
_entity_poly.pdbx_strand_id
1 'polypeptide(L)'
;MTYSESELQQIEQFASIYLKISDMAVILGVPAEVLREDIADHTTAVSQHYRRGKAASKVKLLAQEMQLAQVGSPLAIENTHRNLLDMEDDE
;
A
#
# COMPACT_ATOMS: atom_id res chain seq x y z
N MET A 1 15.09 -9.03 -9.27
CA MET A 1 14.26 -9.16 -10.50
C MET A 1 13.97 -7.80 -11.09
N THR A 2 13.91 -7.71 -12.40
CA THR A 2 13.67 -6.44 -13.10
C THR A 2 12.18 -6.37 -13.50
N TYR A 3 11.56 -5.23 -13.22
CA TYR A 3 10.16 -4.99 -13.55
C TYR A 3 10.07 -3.93 -14.65
N SER A 4 9.13 -4.10 -15.57
CA SER A 4 8.85 -3.08 -16.57
C SER A 4 8.17 -1.88 -15.94
N GLU A 5 8.18 -0.75 -16.63
CA GLU A 5 7.51 0.45 -16.12
C GLU A 5 6.01 0.22 -15.94
N SER A 6 5.40 -0.53 -16.84
CA SER A 6 3.98 -0.92 -16.72
C SER A 6 3.74 -1.75 -15.47
N GLU A 7 4.61 -2.70 -15.18
CA GLU A 7 4.50 -3.52 -13.97
C GLU A 7 4.69 -2.70 -12.71
N LEU A 8 5.62 -1.75 -12.71
CA LEU A 8 5.84 -0.86 -11.57
C LEU A 8 4.60 0.00 -11.29
N GLN A 9 3.97 0.53 -12.34
CA GLN A 9 2.75 1.30 -12.19
C GLN A 9 1.59 0.43 -11.67
N GLN A 10 1.48 -0.81 -12.13
CA GLN A 10 0.49 -1.75 -11.62
C GLN A 10 0.70 -2.00 -10.12
N ILE A 11 1.94 -2.20 -9.71
CA ILE A 11 2.26 -2.42 -8.30
C ILE A 11 1.86 -1.20 -7.46
N GLU A 12 2.12 0.00 -7.96
CA GLU A 12 1.71 1.23 -7.27
C GLU A 12 0.20 1.30 -7.11
N GLN A 13 -0.56 0.98 -8.15
CA GLN A 13 -2.02 0.96 -8.10
C GLN A 13 -2.55 -0.11 -7.14
N PHE A 14 -1.99 -1.31 -7.20
CA PHE A 14 -2.38 -2.39 -6.29
C PHE A 14 -2.10 -2.01 -4.84
N ALA A 15 -0.96 -1.39 -4.58
CA ALA A 15 -0.62 -0.94 -3.24
C ALA A 15 -1.59 0.13 -2.74
N SER A 16 -2.09 0.98 -3.64
CA SER A 16 -3.03 2.04 -3.27
C SER A 16 -4.40 1.51 -2.83
N ILE A 17 -4.75 0.29 -3.22
CA ILE A 17 -5.97 -0.38 -2.76
C ILE A 17 -5.65 -1.48 -1.73
N TYR A 18 -4.42 -1.52 -1.24
CA TYR A 18 -3.95 -2.45 -0.21
C TYR A 18 -4.07 -3.92 -0.60
N LEU A 19 -3.86 -4.21 -1.88
CA LEU A 19 -3.77 -5.59 -2.33
C LEU A 19 -2.55 -6.25 -1.71
N LYS A 20 -2.68 -7.52 -1.34
CA LYS A 20 -1.57 -8.27 -0.74
C LYS A 20 -0.48 -8.53 -1.77
N ILE A 21 0.76 -8.58 -1.30
CA ILE A 21 1.91 -8.85 -2.16
C ILE A 21 1.76 -10.21 -2.83
N SER A 22 1.25 -11.21 -2.11
CA SER A 22 1.02 -12.54 -2.69
C SER A 22 0.06 -12.49 -3.87
N ASP A 23 -0.98 -11.68 -3.80
CA ASP A 23 -1.93 -11.51 -4.89
C ASP A 23 -1.32 -10.77 -6.07
N MET A 24 -0.52 -9.73 -5.79
CA MET A 24 0.24 -9.03 -6.84
C MET A 24 1.15 -9.98 -7.58
N ALA A 25 1.83 -10.86 -6.87
CA ALA A 25 2.77 -11.82 -7.46
C ALA A 25 2.04 -12.77 -8.40
N VAL A 26 0.85 -13.24 -8.04
CA VAL A 26 0.04 -14.10 -8.90
C VAL A 26 -0.35 -13.37 -10.19
N ILE A 27 -0.81 -12.12 -10.06
CA ILE A 27 -1.23 -11.32 -11.21
C ILE A 27 -0.04 -11.04 -12.14
N LEU A 28 1.11 -10.72 -11.57
CA LEU A 28 2.31 -10.38 -12.35
C LEU A 28 3.05 -11.62 -12.87
N GLY A 29 2.72 -12.81 -12.33
CA GLY A 29 3.39 -14.04 -12.73
C GLY A 29 4.80 -14.18 -12.20
N VAL A 30 5.08 -13.62 -11.02
CA VAL A 30 6.40 -13.72 -10.38
C VAL A 30 6.27 -14.45 -9.04
N PRO A 31 7.37 -15.05 -8.52
CA PRO A 31 7.31 -15.68 -7.20
C PRO A 31 7.06 -14.65 -6.11
N ALA A 32 6.15 -14.95 -5.20
CA ALA A 32 5.79 -14.04 -4.11
C ALA A 32 6.99 -13.71 -3.23
N GLU A 33 7.84 -14.68 -2.96
CA GLU A 33 9.03 -14.49 -2.14
C GLU A 33 10.00 -13.48 -2.77
N VAL A 34 10.17 -13.56 -4.07
CA VAL A 34 11.03 -12.63 -4.81
C VAL A 34 10.46 -11.22 -4.75
N LEU A 35 9.15 -11.09 -4.96
CA LEU A 35 8.50 -9.78 -4.90
C LEU A 35 8.60 -9.18 -3.50
N ARG A 36 8.40 -9.98 -2.45
CA ARG A 36 8.55 -9.51 -1.07
C ARG A 36 9.96 -9.01 -0.78
N GLU A 37 10.97 -9.75 -1.21
CA GLU A 37 12.36 -9.36 -1.01
C GLU A 37 12.68 -8.05 -1.73
N ASP A 38 12.21 -7.92 -2.98
CA ASP A 38 12.44 -6.72 -3.77
C ASP A 38 11.76 -5.50 -3.14
N ILE A 39 10.55 -5.67 -2.61
CA ILE A 39 9.83 -4.59 -1.93
C ILE A 39 10.50 -4.25 -0.59
N ALA A 40 11.02 -5.24 0.11
CA ALA A 40 11.71 -5.02 1.38
C ALA A 40 13.02 -4.25 1.21
N ASP A 41 13.64 -4.35 0.04
CA ASP A 41 14.84 -3.59 -0.28
C ASP A 41 14.42 -2.19 -0.76
N HIS A 42 14.54 -1.20 0.11
CA HIS A 42 14.08 0.16 -0.14
C HIS A 42 14.87 0.90 -1.23
N THR A 43 15.93 0.30 -1.74
CA THR A 43 16.71 0.91 -2.83
C THR A 43 16.15 0.56 -4.21
N THR A 44 15.21 -0.37 -4.29
CA THR A 44 14.65 -0.81 -5.57
C THR A 44 13.53 0.10 -6.04
N ALA A 45 13.36 0.17 -7.37
CA ALA A 45 12.25 0.93 -7.95
C ALA A 45 10.89 0.35 -7.54
N VAL A 46 10.77 -0.99 -7.47
CA VAL A 46 9.53 -1.63 -7.10
C VAL A 46 9.12 -1.28 -5.66
N SER A 47 10.08 -1.19 -4.75
CA SER A 47 9.81 -0.77 -3.38
C SER A 47 9.31 0.67 -3.34
N GLN A 48 9.91 1.56 -4.12
CA GLN A 48 9.50 2.96 -4.17
C GLN A 48 8.07 3.10 -4.69
N HIS A 49 7.73 2.39 -5.76
CA HIS A 49 6.37 2.42 -6.31
C HIS A 49 5.34 1.84 -5.34
N TYR A 50 5.69 0.73 -4.69
CA TYR A 50 4.81 0.09 -3.69
C TYR A 50 4.52 1.05 -2.54
N ARG A 51 5.58 1.66 -1.99
CA ARG A 51 5.44 2.58 -0.86
C ARG A 51 4.71 3.86 -1.23
N ARG A 52 4.91 4.34 -2.45
CA ARG A 52 4.20 5.51 -2.96
C ARG A 52 2.70 5.25 -3.05
N GLY A 53 2.31 4.08 -3.56
CA GLY A 53 0.91 3.70 -3.65
C GLY A 53 0.25 3.64 -2.26
N LYS A 54 0.92 3.01 -1.31
CA LYS A 54 0.42 2.94 0.06
C LYS A 54 0.32 4.32 0.71
N ALA A 55 1.32 5.16 0.53
CA ALA A 55 1.33 6.50 1.10
C ALA A 55 0.20 7.36 0.54
N ALA A 56 -0.05 7.29 -0.77
CA ALA A 56 -1.14 8.02 -1.40
C ALA A 56 -2.50 7.63 -0.83
N SER A 57 -2.69 6.33 -0.57
CA SER A 57 -3.93 5.84 0.01
C SER A 57 -4.08 6.28 1.48
N LYS A 58 -2.99 6.29 2.25
CA LYS A 58 -3.01 6.79 3.62
C LYS A 58 -3.43 8.26 3.69
N VAL A 59 -2.93 9.08 2.76
CA VAL A 59 -3.32 10.49 2.69
C VAL A 59 -4.82 10.63 2.49
N LYS A 60 -5.39 9.87 1.56
CA LYS A 60 -6.85 9.90 1.31
C LYS A 60 -7.64 9.47 2.53
N LEU A 61 -7.22 8.39 3.19
CA LEU A 61 -7.87 7.90 4.40
C LEU A 61 -7.86 8.93 5.51
N LEU A 62 -6.69 9.52 5.77
CA LEU A 62 -6.56 10.53 6.81
C LEU A 62 -7.42 11.75 6.51
N ALA A 63 -7.48 12.19 5.25
CA ALA A 63 -8.31 13.31 4.87
C ALA A 63 -9.81 13.03 5.11
N GLN A 64 -10.27 11.83 4.73
CA GLN A 64 -11.66 11.42 4.96
C GLN A 64 -12.00 11.36 6.45
N GLU A 65 -11.13 10.76 7.24
CA GLU A 65 -11.36 10.62 8.67
C GLU A 65 -11.30 11.97 9.39
N MET A 66 -10.46 12.88 8.93
CA MET A 66 -10.43 14.24 9.46
C MET A 66 -11.73 14.98 9.19
N GLN A 67 -12.33 14.79 8.02
CA GLN A 67 -13.64 15.36 7.73
C GLN A 67 -14.71 14.82 8.66
N LEU A 68 -14.72 13.51 8.89
CA LEU A 68 -15.66 12.87 9.80
C LEU A 68 -15.45 13.35 11.24
N ALA A 69 -14.21 13.52 11.65
CA ALA A 69 -13.87 14.02 12.97
C ALA A 69 -14.36 15.46 13.17
N GLN A 70 -14.30 16.28 12.13
CA GLN A 70 -14.75 17.66 12.18
C GLN A 70 -16.27 17.78 12.39
N VAL A 71 -17.02 16.76 11.97
CA VAL A 71 -18.47 16.71 12.22
C VAL A 71 -18.81 15.97 13.51
N GLY A 72 -17.82 15.69 14.35
CA GLY A 72 -18.04 15.18 15.70
C GLY A 72 -18.05 13.67 15.84
N SER A 73 -17.20 12.95 15.10
CA SER A 73 -17.11 11.50 15.19
C SER A 73 -15.73 11.05 15.70
N PRO A 74 -15.50 11.05 17.03
CA PRO A 74 -14.21 10.62 17.57
C PRO A 74 -13.90 9.15 17.28
N LEU A 75 -14.91 8.31 17.09
CA LEU A 75 -14.73 6.92 16.76
C LEU A 75 -14.06 6.72 15.41
N ALA A 76 -14.30 7.63 14.47
CA ALA A 76 -13.67 7.58 13.16
C ALA A 76 -12.16 7.76 13.25
N ILE A 77 -11.66 8.60 14.15
CA ILE A 77 -10.24 8.81 14.35
C ILE A 77 -9.57 7.53 14.87
N GLU A 78 -10.19 6.88 15.84
CA GLU A 78 -9.66 5.61 16.38
C GLU A 78 -9.61 4.54 15.30
N ASN A 79 -10.65 4.42 14.49
CA ASN A 79 -10.70 3.45 13.42
C ASN A 79 -9.63 3.72 12.37
N THR A 80 -9.35 4.98 12.07
CA THR A 80 -8.30 5.35 11.13
C THR A 80 -6.93 4.91 11.64
N HIS A 81 -6.62 5.18 12.89
CA HIS A 81 -5.34 4.77 13.48
C HIS A 81 -5.19 3.26 13.46
N ARG A 82 -6.24 2.53 13.81
CA ARG A 82 -6.22 1.06 13.80
C ARG A 82 -6.02 0.53 12.40
N ASN A 83 -6.72 1.07 11.42
CA ASN A 83 -6.61 0.64 10.03
C ASN A 83 -5.22 0.90 9.47
N LEU A 84 -4.60 2.03 9.80
CA LEU A 84 -3.26 2.36 9.34
C LEU A 84 -2.22 1.40 9.92
N LEU A 85 -2.37 1.01 11.20
CA LEU A 85 -1.47 0.03 11.81
C LEU A 85 -1.61 -1.33 11.14
N ASP A 86 -2.84 -1.77 10.88
CA ASP A 86 -3.07 -3.04 10.19
C ASP A 86 -2.49 -3.03 8.77
N MET A 87 -2.60 -1.90 8.08
CA MET A 87 -2.07 -1.76 6.73
C MET A 87 -0.55 -1.74 6.68
N GLU A 88 0.09 -1.21 7.72
CA GLU A 88 1.56 -1.20 7.79
C GLU A 88 2.12 -2.59 8.03
N ASP A 89 1.37 -3.46 8.69
CA ASP A 89 1.75 -4.84 8.94
C ASP A 89 1.41 -5.76 7.76
N ASP A 90 0.77 -5.24 6.71
CA ASP A 90 0.43 -6.00 5.53
C ASP A 90 1.69 -6.44 4.81
N GLU A 91 1.69 -7.68 4.36
CA GLU A 91 2.83 -8.31 3.70
C GLU A 91 3.30 -7.63 2.40
#